data_08a44c80e4d3e857bcbd8c3b27b5cacf
#
_entry.id   08a44c80e4d3e857bcbd8c3b27b5cacf
#
_cell.length_a   1.000
_cell.length_b   1.000
_cell.length_c   1.000
_cell.angle_alpha   90.00
_cell.angle_beta   90.00
_cell.angle_gamma   90.00
#
_symmetry.space_group_name_H-M   'P 1'
#
loop_
_entity.id
_entity.type
_entity.pdbx_description
1 polymer ?
#
loop_
_entity_poly.entity_id
_entity_poly.type
_entity_poly.pdbx_seq_one_letter_code
_entity_poly.pdbx_strand_id
1 'polypeptide(L)'
;MAAIQKITRLQAQWDTQDPFLFCAFHNDRYPKGNGKLGPDASLAGRSIGQDFIQKDGWAMYHGSKVPGFPSHPHVGFETVTICEKGFVDHSDSLGAAGRFGEGDVQWMTAGKGVQHSEMFPLLNEEEENPLLLFQIWLNLPAA
;
A
#
# COMPACT_ATOMS: atom_id res chain seq x y z
N MET A 1 -19.62 -29.58 3.59
CA MET A 1 -18.27 -28.97 3.59
C MET A 1 -18.32 -27.75 4.51
N ALA A 2 -17.31 -27.52 5.35
CA ALA A 2 -17.29 -26.34 6.18
C ALA A 2 -17.15 -25.07 5.28
N ALA A 3 -17.95 -24.05 5.56
CA ALA A 3 -17.92 -22.79 4.79
C ALA A 3 -16.61 -22.01 5.00
N ILE A 4 -15.96 -22.20 6.17
CA ILE A 4 -14.68 -21.58 6.51
C ILE A 4 -13.63 -22.69 6.46
N GLN A 5 -12.62 -22.53 5.60
CA GLN A 5 -11.53 -23.49 5.44
C GLN A 5 -10.33 -23.16 6.33
N LYS A 6 -10.02 -21.88 6.53
CA LYS A 6 -8.88 -21.41 7.31
C LYS A 6 -9.17 -20.03 7.92
N ILE A 7 -8.72 -19.83 9.14
CA ILE A 7 -8.66 -18.52 9.80
C ILE A 7 -7.21 -18.26 10.17
N THR A 8 -6.70 -17.07 9.85
CA THR A 8 -5.33 -16.66 10.21
C THR A 8 -5.35 -15.23 10.74
N ARG A 9 -4.33 -14.85 11.48
CA ARG A 9 -4.11 -13.45 11.87
C ARG A 9 -3.58 -12.67 10.68
N LEU A 10 -4.03 -11.43 10.56
CA LEU A 10 -3.46 -10.49 9.60
C LEU A 10 -1.98 -10.21 9.95
N GLN A 11 -1.16 -10.25 8.94
CA GLN A 11 0.27 -9.92 8.98
C GLN A 11 0.56 -8.98 7.82
N ALA A 12 1.76 -8.40 7.76
CA ALA A 12 2.16 -7.56 6.63
C ALA A 12 1.96 -8.28 5.28
N GLN A 13 2.18 -9.58 5.26
CA GLN A 13 1.82 -10.49 4.17
C GLN A 13 1.18 -11.74 4.78
N TRP A 14 0.21 -12.35 4.12
CA TRP A 14 -0.38 -13.61 4.58
C TRP A 14 -0.49 -14.66 3.47
N ASP A 15 -0.57 -15.91 3.88
CA ASP A 15 -0.73 -17.04 2.98
C ASP A 15 -2.00 -16.92 2.14
N THR A 16 -1.87 -17.12 0.85
CA THR A 16 -2.96 -17.07 -0.11
C THR A 16 -3.20 -18.42 -0.78
N GLN A 17 -4.35 -18.56 -1.40
CA GLN A 17 -4.72 -19.67 -2.27
C GLN A 17 -5.28 -19.08 -3.56
N ASP A 18 -5.11 -19.82 -4.68
CA ASP A 18 -5.69 -19.40 -5.97
C ASP A 18 -7.17 -18.99 -5.81
N PRO A 19 -7.62 -17.88 -6.38
CA PRO A 19 -6.93 -16.99 -7.36
C PRO A 19 -6.11 -15.85 -6.75
N PHE A 20 -5.86 -15.84 -5.46
CA PHE A 20 -5.10 -14.78 -4.80
C PHE A 20 -3.59 -15.07 -4.88
N LEU A 21 -2.84 -14.25 -5.60
CA LEU A 21 -1.38 -14.36 -5.73
C LEU A 21 -0.66 -13.82 -4.49
N PHE A 22 -1.22 -12.77 -3.91
CA PHE A 22 -0.61 -12.03 -2.81
C PHE A 22 -1.68 -11.23 -2.07
N CYS A 23 -1.54 -11.14 -0.76
CA CYS A 23 -2.31 -10.21 0.05
C CYS A 23 -1.38 -9.57 1.08
N ALA A 24 -1.47 -8.26 1.20
CA ALA A 24 -0.75 -7.48 2.19
C ALA A 24 -1.70 -6.65 3.05
N PHE A 25 -1.24 -6.37 4.25
CA PHE A 25 -1.93 -5.54 5.21
C PHE A 25 -0.97 -4.51 5.79
N HIS A 26 -1.32 -3.25 5.65
CA HIS A 26 -0.61 -2.12 6.21
C HIS A 26 -1.45 -1.49 7.32
N ASN A 27 -0.87 -1.34 8.48
CA ASN A 27 -1.50 -0.67 9.62
C ASN A 27 -0.44 0.18 10.28
N ASP A 28 -0.30 1.40 9.78
CA ASP A 28 0.74 2.33 10.18
C ASP A 28 0.14 3.54 10.91
N ARG A 29 0.77 3.95 12.00
CA ARG A 29 0.46 5.17 12.71
C ARG A 29 1.52 6.21 12.40
N TYR A 30 1.47 6.75 11.18
CA TYR A 30 2.39 7.80 10.80
C TYR A 30 2.25 9.02 11.68
N PRO A 31 3.36 9.71 12.00
CA PRO A 31 3.32 10.98 12.70
C PRO A 31 2.65 12.05 11.85
N LYS A 32 2.53 13.26 12.40
CA LYS A 32 2.11 14.43 11.62
C LYS A 32 3.01 14.66 10.40
N GLY A 33 2.44 15.24 9.37
CA GLY A 33 3.14 15.59 8.14
C GLY A 33 4.07 16.80 8.31
N ASN A 34 5.07 16.87 7.44
CA ASN A 34 6.08 17.93 7.45
C ASN A 34 5.83 19.05 6.41
N GLY A 35 4.59 19.17 5.91
CA GLY A 35 4.22 20.10 4.83
C GLY A 35 4.72 19.70 3.43
N LYS A 36 5.40 18.54 3.31
CA LYS A 36 5.91 17.98 2.04
C LYS A 36 5.51 16.52 1.87
N LEU A 37 4.35 16.16 2.41
CA LEU A 37 3.73 14.82 2.36
C LEU A 37 4.52 13.72 3.08
N GLY A 38 5.66 14.01 3.66
CA GLY A 38 6.48 13.10 4.45
C GLY A 38 6.27 13.26 5.95
N PRO A 39 6.88 12.38 6.77
CA PRO A 39 6.77 12.47 8.23
C PRO A 39 7.56 13.64 8.80
N ASP A 40 6.97 14.36 9.77
CA ASP A 40 7.68 15.28 10.66
C ASP A 40 8.28 14.50 11.84
N ALA A 41 9.20 13.61 11.51
CA ALA A 41 9.89 12.76 12.47
C ALA A 41 11.27 12.34 11.96
N SER A 42 12.15 11.94 12.88
CA SER A 42 13.48 11.45 12.52
C SER A 42 13.41 10.11 11.79
N LEU A 43 14.11 10.01 10.67
CA LEU A 43 14.30 8.77 9.93
C LEU A 43 15.54 7.99 10.38
N ALA A 44 16.25 8.45 11.40
CA ALA A 44 17.46 7.81 11.90
C ALA A 44 17.19 6.36 12.35
N GLY A 45 18.06 5.44 11.92
CA GLY A 45 17.95 4.01 12.23
C GLY A 45 16.86 3.27 11.45
N ARG A 46 16.31 3.85 10.38
CA ARG A 46 15.47 3.17 9.39
C ARG A 46 16.28 2.76 8.16
N SER A 47 15.89 1.67 7.54
CA SER A 47 16.52 1.17 6.30
C SER A 47 15.87 1.84 5.09
N ILE A 48 16.11 3.13 4.89
CA ILE A 48 15.46 3.92 3.85
C ILE A 48 15.58 3.26 2.46
N GLY A 49 14.44 3.12 1.77
CA GLY A 49 14.31 2.40 0.51
C GLY A 49 13.97 0.91 0.66
N GLN A 50 14.12 0.34 1.86
CA GLN A 50 13.72 -1.04 2.22
C GLN A 50 13.30 -1.14 3.69
N ASP A 51 12.50 -0.19 4.16
CA ASP A 51 12.05 -0.09 5.54
C ASP A 51 10.70 -0.82 5.73
N PHE A 52 10.74 -2.15 5.87
CA PHE A 52 9.56 -2.99 6.04
C PHE A 52 9.31 -3.41 7.48
N ILE A 53 10.22 -3.09 8.39
CA ILE A 53 10.07 -3.37 9.81
C ILE A 53 9.53 -2.12 10.48
N GLN A 54 8.30 -2.20 10.97
CA GLN A 54 7.71 -1.07 11.69
C GLN A 54 8.57 -0.68 12.90
N LYS A 55 9.03 0.56 12.88
CA LYS A 55 9.67 1.24 14.00
C LYS A 55 8.74 2.38 14.42
N ASP A 56 8.48 2.50 15.71
CA ASP A 56 7.58 3.52 16.27
C ASP A 56 6.13 3.42 15.72
N GLY A 57 5.74 2.23 15.25
CA GLY A 57 4.39 1.95 14.75
C GLY A 57 4.13 2.29 13.28
N TRP A 58 5.18 2.56 12.48
CA TRP A 58 5.08 2.86 11.05
C TRP A 58 6.37 2.49 10.29
N ALA A 59 6.27 2.42 8.96
CA ALA A 59 7.37 2.10 8.06
C ALA A 59 7.40 3.02 6.83
N MET A 60 8.58 3.28 6.27
CA MET A 60 8.76 4.06 5.04
C MET A 60 8.59 3.20 3.78
N TYR A 61 8.66 1.88 3.90
CA TYR A 61 8.68 0.91 2.80
C TYR A 61 9.81 1.20 1.80
N HIS A 62 9.51 1.45 0.56
CA HIS A 62 10.48 1.87 -0.46
C HIS A 62 10.62 3.40 -0.57
N GLY A 63 9.78 4.14 0.14
CA GLY A 63 9.83 5.61 0.13
C GLY A 63 11.07 6.18 0.80
N SER A 64 11.57 7.29 0.26
CA SER A 64 12.74 7.99 0.83
C SER A 64 12.39 9.28 1.56
N LYS A 65 11.32 9.95 1.17
CA LYS A 65 10.81 11.19 1.76
C LYS A 65 9.34 11.09 2.13
N VAL A 66 8.55 10.48 1.26
CA VAL A 66 7.15 10.12 1.47
C VAL A 66 7.10 8.61 1.58
N PRO A 67 6.38 8.03 2.56
CA PRO A 67 6.24 6.58 2.66
C PRO A 67 5.51 6.00 1.44
N GLY A 68 5.71 4.70 1.17
CA GLY A 68 5.01 4.01 0.10
C GLY A 68 5.93 3.31 -0.89
N PHE A 69 5.41 3.10 -2.10
CA PHE A 69 6.02 2.31 -3.16
C PHE A 69 6.23 3.17 -4.40
N PRO A 70 7.45 3.71 -4.62
CA PRO A 70 7.81 4.40 -5.86
C PRO A 70 7.60 3.51 -7.08
N SER A 71 7.76 4.06 -8.28
CA SER A 71 7.47 3.39 -9.55
C SER A 71 7.99 1.96 -9.61
N HIS A 72 7.07 1.01 -9.81
CA HIS A 72 7.33 -0.43 -9.95
C HIS A 72 6.35 -1.04 -10.96
N PRO A 73 6.70 -2.18 -11.61
CA PRO A 73 5.89 -2.78 -12.66
C PRO A 73 4.98 -3.89 -12.15
N HIS A 74 3.84 -4.09 -12.86
CA HIS A 74 2.99 -5.27 -12.79
C HIS A 74 2.63 -5.76 -14.18
N VAL A 75 2.46 -7.08 -14.36
CA VAL A 75 2.09 -7.72 -15.61
C VAL A 75 1.15 -8.90 -15.34
N GLY A 76 0.02 -8.95 -16.04
CA GLY A 76 -0.80 -10.15 -16.17
C GLY A 76 -1.74 -10.46 -14.99
N PHE A 77 -1.89 -9.57 -14.01
CA PHE A 77 -2.79 -9.77 -12.88
C PHE A 77 -3.49 -8.46 -12.49
N GLU A 78 -4.43 -8.57 -11.56
CA GLU A 78 -5.16 -7.43 -11.02
C GLU A 78 -4.60 -7.05 -9.65
N THR A 79 -4.55 -5.75 -9.35
CA THR A 79 -4.32 -5.24 -8.00
C THR A 79 -5.58 -4.54 -7.50
N VAL A 80 -6.01 -4.90 -6.31
CA VAL A 80 -7.14 -4.27 -5.61
C VAL A 80 -6.61 -3.70 -4.30
N THR A 81 -6.65 -2.38 -4.17
CA THR A 81 -6.21 -1.67 -2.98
C THR A 81 -7.43 -1.10 -2.26
N ILE A 82 -7.67 -1.55 -1.03
CA ILE A 82 -8.74 -1.07 -0.15
C ILE A 82 -8.09 -0.18 0.89
N CYS A 83 -8.34 1.12 0.85
CA CYS A 83 -7.77 2.09 1.79
C CYS A 83 -8.83 2.54 2.81
N GLU A 84 -8.91 1.86 3.94
CA GLU A 84 -9.88 2.12 5.00
C GLU A 84 -9.62 3.42 5.75
N LYS A 85 -8.34 3.76 5.95
CA LYS A 85 -7.90 5.01 6.59
C LYS A 85 -6.67 5.55 5.90
N GLY A 86 -6.55 6.87 5.87
CA GLY A 86 -5.45 7.55 5.22
C GLY A 86 -5.64 7.63 3.72
N PHE A 87 -4.56 7.92 2.98
CA PHE A 87 -4.61 8.21 1.56
C PHE A 87 -3.49 7.52 0.79
N VAL A 88 -3.78 7.22 -0.47
CA VAL A 88 -2.82 6.74 -1.46
C VAL A 88 -2.80 7.70 -2.63
N ASP A 89 -1.63 8.17 -3.00
CA ASP A 89 -1.38 8.88 -4.25
C ASP A 89 -0.90 7.88 -5.30
N HIS A 90 -1.73 7.64 -6.30
CA HIS A 90 -1.45 6.77 -7.42
C HIS A 90 -1.09 7.57 -8.66
N SER A 91 -0.12 7.06 -9.42
CA SER A 91 0.11 7.47 -10.81
C SER A 91 0.65 6.30 -11.61
N ASP A 92 0.28 6.19 -12.89
CA ASP A 92 0.67 5.07 -13.73
C ASP A 92 1.11 5.45 -15.14
N SER A 93 1.73 4.48 -15.83
CA SER A 93 2.24 4.63 -17.20
C SER A 93 1.15 4.72 -18.28
N LEU A 94 -0.11 4.51 -17.93
CA LEU A 94 -1.25 4.66 -18.84
C LEU A 94 -1.88 6.05 -18.75
N GLY A 95 -1.36 6.89 -17.86
CA GLY A 95 -1.76 8.28 -17.70
C GLY A 95 -2.83 8.51 -16.62
N ALA A 96 -3.22 7.48 -15.88
CA ALA A 96 -4.09 7.67 -14.72
C ALA A 96 -3.27 8.19 -13.53
N ALA A 97 -3.83 9.16 -12.81
CA ALA A 97 -3.28 9.68 -11.58
C ALA A 97 -4.42 10.19 -10.69
N GLY A 98 -4.28 9.98 -9.38
CA GLY A 98 -5.26 10.44 -8.42
C GLY A 98 -4.92 10.09 -6.98
N ARG A 99 -5.62 10.71 -6.06
CA ARG A 99 -5.61 10.38 -4.65
C ARG A 99 -6.91 9.68 -4.29
N PHE A 100 -6.81 8.59 -3.55
CA PHE A 100 -7.96 7.87 -2.99
C PHE A 100 -7.67 7.46 -1.55
N GLY A 101 -8.71 7.20 -0.77
CA GLY A 101 -8.58 6.82 0.64
C GLY A 101 -9.90 6.90 1.39
N GLU A 102 -9.86 6.80 2.72
CA GLU A 102 -11.01 6.97 3.61
C GLU A 102 -12.22 6.08 3.22
N GLY A 103 -11.95 4.81 2.91
CA GLY A 103 -12.96 3.83 2.49
C GLY A 103 -13.01 3.57 0.99
N ASP A 104 -12.21 4.26 0.19
CA ASP A 104 -12.14 4.03 -1.26
C ASP A 104 -11.45 2.72 -1.63
N VAL A 105 -11.78 2.23 -2.80
CA VAL A 105 -11.14 1.06 -3.41
C VAL A 105 -10.62 1.42 -4.80
N GLN A 106 -9.34 1.13 -5.04
CA GLN A 106 -8.76 1.19 -6.38
C GLN A 106 -8.63 -0.23 -6.94
N TRP A 107 -9.14 -0.42 -8.15
CA TRP A 107 -8.94 -1.65 -8.93
C TRP A 107 -8.14 -1.34 -10.17
N MET A 108 -6.96 -1.95 -10.31
CA MET A 108 -6.07 -1.74 -11.44
C MET A 108 -5.81 -3.05 -12.17
N THR A 109 -6.08 -3.07 -13.48
CA THR A 109 -5.77 -4.16 -14.39
C THR A 109 -4.38 -3.96 -14.98
N ALA A 110 -3.42 -4.82 -14.65
CA ALA A 110 -2.07 -4.71 -15.18
C ALA A 110 -1.96 -5.12 -16.66
N GLY A 111 -2.78 -6.08 -17.11
CA GLY A 111 -2.84 -6.51 -18.52
C GLY A 111 -1.47 -6.85 -19.07
N LYS A 112 -1.07 -6.23 -20.20
CA LYS A 112 0.23 -6.43 -20.85
C LYS A 112 1.40 -5.75 -20.14
N GLY A 113 1.13 -5.03 -19.09
CA GLY A 113 2.12 -4.36 -18.26
C GLY A 113 1.75 -2.91 -17.95
N VAL A 114 1.92 -2.54 -16.70
CA VAL A 114 1.79 -1.18 -16.18
C VAL A 114 2.93 -0.91 -15.21
N GLN A 115 3.47 0.30 -15.25
CA GLN A 115 4.29 0.83 -14.15
C GLN A 115 3.45 1.82 -13.38
N HIS A 116 3.46 1.71 -12.05
CA HIS A 116 2.76 2.66 -11.20
C HIS A 116 3.53 2.97 -9.93
N SER A 117 3.11 4.02 -9.25
CA SER A 117 3.54 4.36 -7.90
C SER A 117 2.33 4.45 -6.97
N GLU A 118 2.52 4.06 -5.73
CA GLU A 118 1.54 4.15 -4.64
C GLU A 118 2.24 4.79 -3.44
N MET A 119 2.07 6.10 -3.27
CA MET A 119 2.68 6.84 -2.17
C MET A 119 1.63 7.13 -1.10
N PHE A 120 2.04 7.19 0.15
CA PHE A 120 1.18 7.43 1.30
C PHE A 120 1.40 8.85 1.83
N PRO A 121 0.66 9.85 1.30
CA PRO A 121 0.87 11.25 1.67
C PRO A 121 0.37 11.53 3.08
N LEU A 122 1.19 12.15 3.89
CA LEU A 122 0.84 12.58 5.24
C LEU A 122 0.30 14.02 5.19
N LEU A 123 -1.02 14.13 5.13
CA LEU A 123 -1.70 15.40 4.88
C LEU A 123 -1.95 16.22 6.14
N ASN A 124 -2.11 15.54 7.28
CA ASN A 124 -2.35 16.21 8.55
C ASN A 124 -1.01 16.65 9.15
N GLU A 125 -0.82 17.95 9.30
CA GLU A 125 0.39 18.56 9.87
C GLU A 125 0.28 18.83 11.37
N GLU A 126 -0.88 18.59 11.97
CA GLU A 126 -1.14 18.84 13.38
C GLU A 126 -1.25 17.56 14.20
N GLU A 127 -1.78 16.48 13.59
CA GLU A 127 -2.03 15.19 14.23
C GLU A 127 -1.40 14.02 13.45
N GLU A 128 -1.52 12.81 14.00
CA GLU A 128 -1.10 11.57 13.33
C GLU A 128 -1.87 11.35 12.01
N ASN A 129 -1.22 10.68 11.07
CA ASN A 129 -1.79 10.25 9.80
C ASN A 129 -1.91 8.71 9.79
N PRO A 130 -2.98 8.12 10.34
CA PRO A 130 -3.13 6.67 10.32
C PRO A 130 -3.34 6.16 8.91
N LEU A 131 -2.71 5.03 8.59
CA LEU A 131 -2.96 4.29 7.36
C LEU A 131 -3.45 2.88 7.71
N LEU A 132 -4.60 2.50 7.17
CA LEU A 132 -5.14 1.14 7.23
C LEU A 132 -5.50 0.70 5.82
N LEU A 133 -4.70 -0.21 5.26
CA LEU A 133 -4.77 -0.57 3.85
C LEU A 133 -4.62 -2.08 3.67
N PHE A 134 -5.45 -2.62 2.78
CA PHE A 134 -5.33 -3.98 2.26
C PHE A 134 -4.97 -3.92 0.79
N GLN A 135 -3.98 -4.69 0.37
CA GLN A 135 -3.67 -4.88 -1.05
C GLN A 135 -3.80 -6.34 -1.42
N ILE A 136 -4.57 -6.60 -2.48
CA ILE A 136 -4.91 -7.94 -2.95
C ILE A 136 -4.48 -8.05 -4.42
N TRP A 137 -3.70 -9.09 -4.74
CA TRP A 137 -3.36 -9.42 -6.13
C TRP A 137 -4.16 -10.64 -6.56
N LEU A 138 -4.89 -10.49 -7.66
CA LEU A 138 -5.74 -11.54 -8.21
C LEU A 138 -5.16 -12.07 -9.52
N ASN A 139 -5.00 -13.39 -9.57
CA ASN A 139 -4.71 -14.08 -10.81
C ASN A 139 -6.00 -14.25 -11.61
N LEU A 140 -5.99 -13.83 -12.87
CA LEU A 140 -7.10 -14.06 -13.80
C LEU A 140 -6.75 -15.19 -14.77
N PRO A 141 -7.75 -15.99 -15.21
CA PRO A 141 -7.54 -16.97 -16.26
C PRO A 141 -6.98 -16.29 -17.51
N ALA A 142 -6.06 -16.97 -18.18
CA ALA A 142 -5.64 -16.57 -19.54
C ALA A 142 -6.84 -16.61 -20.49
N ALA A 143 -7.02 -15.56 -21.27
CA ALA A 143 -8.08 -15.47 -22.27
C ALA A 143 -7.77 -16.36 -23.49
#